data_2e45472de693ec89b62e0a22ec77f23c
#
_entry.id   2e45472de693ec89b62e0a22ec77f23c
#
_cell.length_a   1.000
_cell.length_b   1.000
_cell.length_c   1.000
_cell.angle_alpha   90.00
_cell.angle_beta   90.00
_cell.angle_gamma   90.00
#
_symmetry.space_group_name_H-M   'P 1'
#
loop_
_entity.id
_entity.type
_entity.pdbx_description
1 polymer ?
#
loop_
_entity_poly.entity_id
_entity_poly.type
_entity_poly.pdbx_seq_one_letter_code
_entity_poly.pdbx_strand_id
1 'polypeptide(L)'
;MGLEELVLGNIKRAKATAVGSFVKFLKTEGVTEEYVRVCIERDGSGKCFVSVMDKFGMYLAFNEGKKGKPLARNTAMQYYRQAKLWLLDQFPQHRAALEAQARLLKMGKTLDNFCLKRDGGSFISKAPPCSKADLKKMLVYLYVNASCSSDYQDAALICLLWYLFGRASDLALLHKPNISIDAGNVLFVRFIRMKTSEEQGLSLFPGTEFETCPVLAMALAMLMQTAPSTDVVDNLPEMQDQAAIILSPDVPLLDILDPPVDTTGLGAPSAAGVEKTVYSHVNRVLDRIAAVSGVTAQHANGSGEHTARWICDRGAWNMSTTNKGFNYIFNTSKADHMVSKILSGHDTSTNVAIQDLRSFDLQTRSTISSFQYHLFSTCHDLQAAQHNVNQAVFDVLTSTVIRHYPLLKRLNAEAPAIKRIEACTADAGCSLVKLLAWSSHLANPELPCEDSKPSSAHQTSEKSLTRSTEQKIIDHQAAVINHFIEHVKLQDARMDALEAKMNGPRQGTHKRQKSETSQCDVRQAKKK
;
A
#
# COMPACT_ATOMS: atom_id res chain seq x y z
N MET A 1 0.63 31.52 2.12
CA MET A 1 0.38 30.12 1.75
C MET A 1 1.72 29.48 1.34
N GLY A 2 2.17 28.44 2.01
CA GLY A 2 3.46 27.80 1.75
C GLY A 2 3.35 26.27 1.63
N LEU A 3 4.40 25.62 1.12
CA LEU A 3 4.45 24.15 0.95
C LEU A 3 4.17 23.36 2.25
N GLU A 4 4.32 24.01 3.42
CA GLU A 4 3.97 23.40 4.71
C GLU A 4 2.47 23.10 4.85
N GLU A 5 1.62 23.80 4.12
CA GLU A 5 0.18 23.55 4.12
C GLU A 5 -0.19 22.25 3.40
N LEU A 6 0.67 21.82 2.46
CA LEU A 6 0.54 20.54 1.76
C LEU A 6 0.89 19.31 2.61
N VAL A 7 1.44 19.51 3.83
CA VAL A 7 1.76 18.40 4.73
C VAL A 7 0.49 17.75 5.24
N LEU A 8 0.42 16.42 5.09
CA LEU A 8 -0.72 15.60 5.52
C LEU A 8 -1.17 15.91 6.95
N GLY A 9 -2.47 16.05 7.18
CA GLY A 9 -3.06 16.40 8.47
C GLY A 9 -2.69 15.46 9.63
N ASN A 10 -2.48 14.16 9.35
CA ASN A 10 -2.01 13.19 10.33
C ASN A 10 -0.57 13.46 10.79
N ILE A 11 0.31 13.97 9.91
CA ILE A 11 1.68 14.37 10.26
C ILE A 11 1.65 15.62 11.14
N LYS A 12 0.82 16.60 10.79
CA LYS A 12 0.62 17.81 11.61
C LYS A 12 0.11 17.45 13.00
N ARG A 13 -0.89 16.56 13.10
CA ARG A 13 -1.42 16.06 14.39
C ARG A 13 -0.38 15.30 15.19
N ALA A 14 0.41 14.42 14.58
CA ALA A 14 1.48 13.69 15.26
C ALA A 14 2.56 14.65 15.80
N LYS A 15 2.95 15.67 15.03
CA LYS A 15 3.87 16.74 15.47
C LYS A 15 3.27 17.51 16.64
N ALA A 16 2.02 17.97 16.55
CA ALA A 16 1.33 18.70 17.61
C ALA A 16 1.21 17.88 18.91
N THR A 17 0.89 16.58 18.82
CA THR A 17 0.81 15.69 19.98
C THR A 17 2.18 15.54 20.66
N ALA A 18 3.25 15.40 19.90
CA ALA A 18 4.60 15.30 20.44
C ALA A 18 5.06 16.58 21.12
N VAL A 19 4.78 17.74 20.47
CA VAL A 19 5.06 19.07 21.05
C VAL A 19 4.22 19.29 22.33
N GLY A 20 2.94 18.91 22.32
CA GLY A 20 2.10 18.94 23.51
C GLY A 20 2.64 18.10 24.65
N SER A 21 3.24 16.92 24.38
CA SER A 21 3.94 16.11 25.38
C SER A 21 5.18 16.80 25.93
N PHE A 22 5.94 17.51 25.07
CA PHE A 22 7.10 18.30 25.48
C PHE A 22 6.70 19.49 26.37
N VAL A 23 5.68 20.24 26.00
CA VAL A 23 5.15 21.34 26.81
C VAL A 23 4.62 20.84 28.15
N LYS A 24 3.97 19.65 28.19
CA LYS A 24 3.56 19.01 29.43
C LYS A 24 4.76 18.66 30.32
N PHE A 25 5.84 18.17 29.73
CA PHE A 25 7.10 17.90 30.44
C PHE A 25 7.64 19.20 31.07
N LEU A 26 7.72 20.30 30.32
CA LEU A 26 8.21 21.58 30.87
C LEU A 26 7.38 22.04 32.07
N LYS A 27 6.05 21.89 32.00
CA LYS A 27 5.15 22.19 33.13
C LYS A 27 5.42 21.32 34.34
N THR A 28 5.74 20.03 34.17
CA THR A 28 6.11 19.13 35.26
C THR A 28 7.42 19.52 35.91
N GLU A 29 8.37 20.07 35.14
CA GLU A 29 9.66 20.58 35.65
C GLU A 29 9.54 22.01 36.23
N GLY A 30 8.33 22.62 36.23
CA GLY A 30 8.10 23.99 36.72
C GLY A 30 8.73 25.07 35.86
N VAL A 31 8.99 24.79 34.56
CA VAL A 31 9.70 25.68 33.64
C VAL A 31 8.75 26.11 32.53
N THR A 32 8.80 27.40 32.16
CA THR A 32 8.01 27.91 31.03
C THR A 32 8.72 27.62 29.69
N GLU A 33 7.94 27.47 28.63
CA GLU A 33 8.46 27.30 27.28
C GLU A 33 9.35 28.49 26.89
N GLU A 34 8.92 29.70 27.20
CA GLU A 34 9.62 30.95 26.92
C GLU A 34 11.01 30.96 27.57
N TYR A 35 11.10 30.59 28.85
CA TYR A 35 12.38 30.49 29.53
C TYR A 35 13.34 29.52 28.84
N VAL A 36 12.87 28.34 28.46
CA VAL A 36 13.67 27.34 27.76
C VAL A 36 14.14 27.88 26.41
N ARG A 37 13.28 28.59 25.67
CA ARG A 37 13.63 29.21 24.40
C ARG A 37 14.76 30.21 24.55
N VAL A 38 14.64 31.14 25.49
CA VAL A 38 15.70 32.12 25.78
C VAL A 38 17.02 31.46 26.19
N CYS A 39 16.97 30.37 26.98
CA CYS A 39 18.17 29.65 27.37
C CYS A 39 18.85 28.96 26.17
N ILE A 40 18.08 28.35 25.28
CA ILE A 40 18.61 27.69 24.06
C ILE A 40 19.17 28.74 23.09
N GLU A 41 18.49 29.86 22.92
CA GLU A 41 18.91 30.94 22.02
C GLU A 41 20.24 31.58 22.44
N ARG A 42 20.42 31.78 23.74
CA ARG A 42 21.65 32.36 24.32
C ARG A 42 22.82 31.40 24.33
N ASP A 43 22.56 30.09 24.26
CA ASP A 43 23.62 29.07 24.30
C ASP A 43 24.10 28.69 22.89
N GLY A 44 25.06 29.40 22.36
CA GLY A 44 25.68 29.08 21.08
C GLY A 44 26.40 27.71 21.03
N SER A 45 26.64 27.08 22.20
CA SER A 45 27.31 25.78 22.28
C SER A 45 26.34 24.58 22.07
N GLY A 46 25.04 24.81 22.18
CA GLY A 46 24.01 23.77 22.09
C GLY A 46 23.90 22.86 23.32
N LYS A 47 24.64 23.15 24.40
CA LYS A 47 24.59 22.35 25.64
C LYS A 47 23.25 22.43 26.32
N CYS A 48 22.63 23.62 26.35
CA CYS A 48 21.30 23.82 26.91
C CYS A 48 20.27 22.98 26.15
N PHE A 49 20.29 23.03 24.81
CA PHE A 49 19.42 22.22 23.96
C PHE A 49 19.59 20.71 24.23
N VAL A 50 20.83 20.23 24.30
CA VAL A 50 21.14 18.82 24.62
C VAL A 50 20.59 18.44 25.99
N SER A 51 20.78 19.30 27.01
CA SER A 51 20.33 19.04 28.39
C SER A 51 18.80 18.98 28.50
N VAL A 52 18.08 19.87 27.81
CA VAL A 52 16.62 19.85 27.76
C VAL A 52 16.12 18.57 27.10
N MET A 53 16.72 18.14 25.99
CA MET A 53 16.35 16.90 25.31
C MET A 53 16.71 15.64 26.11
N ASP A 54 17.77 15.67 26.91
CA ASP A 54 18.13 14.59 27.81
C ASP A 54 17.07 14.39 28.89
N LYS A 55 16.69 15.46 29.57
CA LYS A 55 15.61 15.47 30.57
C LYS A 55 14.28 15.02 29.96
N PHE A 56 13.96 15.51 28.77
CA PHE A 56 12.74 15.07 28.08
C PHE A 56 12.80 13.58 27.72
N GLY A 57 13.96 13.05 27.31
CA GLY A 57 14.15 11.62 27.09
C GLY A 57 13.90 10.81 28.36
N MET A 58 14.42 11.26 29.51
CA MET A 58 14.13 10.66 30.82
C MET A 58 12.64 10.70 31.16
N TYR A 59 11.99 11.85 30.97
CA TYR A 59 10.56 11.98 31.17
C TYR A 59 9.78 10.96 30.32
N LEU A 60 10.09 10.82 29.03
CA LEU A 60 9.43 9.85 28.13
C LEU A 60 9.67 8.38 28.54
N ALA A 61 10.86 8.10 29.11
CA ALA A 61 11.18 6.75 29.57
C ALA A 61 10.28 6.27 30.70
N PHE A 62 9.83 7.17 31.57
CA PHE A 62 9.06 6.86 32.78
C PHE A 62 7.62 7.38 32.75
N ASN A 63 7.25 8.18 31.72
CA ASN A 63 5.92 8.75 31.63
C ASN A 63 4.88 7.67 31.31
N GLU A 64 3.77 7.76 31.99
CA GLU A 64 2.63 6.88 31.78
C GLU A 64 1.67 7.47 30.74
N GLY A 65 1.16 6.60 29.88
CA GLY A 65 0.10 6.92 28.93
C GLY A 65 -1.27 7.01 29.60
N LYS A 66 -2.30 7.32 28.84
CA LYS A 66 -3.69 7.48 29.29
C LYS A 66 -4.25 6.26 30.08
N LYS A 67 -3.65 5.09 29.95
CA LYS A 67 -4.08 3.84 30.61
C LYS A 67 -3.21 3.47 31.83
N GLY A 68 -2.42 4.39 32.38
CA GLY A 68 -1.51 4.11 33.50
C GLY A 68 -0.37 3.14 33.17
N LYS A 69 -0.11 2.89 31.89
CA LYS A 69 1.02 2.07 31.42
C LYS A 69 2.12 2.97 30.87
N PRO A 70 3.41 2.59 31.02
CA PRO A 70 4.50 3.32 30.38
C PRO A 70 4.27 3.51 28.88
N LEU A 71 4.75 4.61 28.33
CA LEU A 71 4.66 4.88 26.89
C LEU A 71 5.30 3.75 26.10
N ALA A 72 4.60 3.25 25.08
CA ALA A 72 5.17 2.25 24.18
C ALA A 72 6.45 2.79 23.52
N ARG A 73 7.44 1.93 23.30
CA ARG A 73 8.75 2.25 22.69
C ARG A 73 8.63 3.16 21.47
N ASN A 74 7.79 2.78 20.51
CA ASN A 74 7.63 3.54 19.27
C ASN A 74 7.03 4.93 19.51
N THR A 75 6.10 5.06 20.47
CA THR A 75 5.48 6.34 20.84
C THR A 75 6.50 7.25 21.51
N ALA A 76 7.28 6.76 22.46
CA ALA A 76 8.33 7.52 23.12
C ALA A 76 9.38 8.02 22.11
N MET A 77 9.82 7.15 21.20
CA MET A 77 10.76 7.52 20.14
C MET A 77 10.20 8.54 19.15
N GLN A 78 8.93 8.42 18.80
CA GLN A 78 8.26 9.39 17.93
C GLN A 78 8.18 10.75 18.60
N TYR A 79 7.78 10.81 19.87
CA TYR A 79 7.70 12.08 20.62
C TYR A 79 9.08 12.72 20.74
N TYR A 80 10.10 11.95 21.07
CA TYR A 80 11.47 12.45 21.15
C TYR A 80 11.94 13.05 19.82
N ARG A 81 11.74 12.33 18.71
CA ARG A 81 12.13 12.78 17.36
C ARG A 81 11.40 14.05 16.94
N GLN A 82 10.10 14.09 17.13
CA GLN A 82 9.28 15.24 16.71
C GLN A 82 9.57 16.49 17.54
N ALA A 83 9.74 16.36 18.87
CA ALA A 83 10.12 17.46 19.73
C ALA A 83 11.53 18.00 19.37
N LYS A 84 12.47 17.10 19.10
CA LYS A 84 13.82 17.48 18.60
C LYS A 84 13.74 18.27 17.30
N LEU A 85 12.97 17.79 16.32
CA LEU A 85 12.82 18.47 15.03
C LEU A 85 12.15 19.83 15.21
N TRP A 86 11.11 19.90 16.01
CA TRP A 86 10.40 21.15 16.30
C TRP A 86 11.33 22.20 16.93
N LEU A 87 12.18 21.81 17.89
CA LEU A 87 13.19 22.72 18.47
C LEU A 87 14.26 23.12 17.45
N LEU A 88 14.70 22.20 16.59
CA LEU A 88 15.67 22.50 15.52
C LEU A 88 15.09 23.41 14.43
N ASP A 89 13.77 23.38 14.21
CA ASP A 89 13.09 24.32 13.32
C ASP A 89 13.10 25.75 13.90
N GLN A 90 13.00 25.88 15.24
CA GLN A 90 13.05 27.16 15.93
C GLN A 90 14.48 27.69 16.14
N PHE A 91 15.45 26.79 16.28
CA PHE A 91 16.85 27.12 16.53
C PHE A 91 17.75 26.49 15.46
N PRO A 92 17.68 26.96 14.21
CA PRO A 92 18.38 26.34 13.07
C PRO A 92 19.91 26.36 13.22
N GLN A 93 20.48 27.30 14.01
CA GLN A 93 21.91 27.36 14.31
C GLN A 93 22.45 26.06 14.94
N HIS A 94 21.64 25.33 15.70
CA HIS A 94 22.04 24.06 16.32
C HIS A 94 22.03 22.87 15.37
N ARG A 95 21.50 23.03 14.13
CA ARG A 95 21.57 21.99 13.09
C ARG A 95 23.01 21.75 12.61
N ALA A 96 23.83 22.79 12.60
CA ALA A 96 25.23 22.70 12.16
C ALA A 96 26.20 22.21 13.27
N ALA A 97 25.76 22.15 14.52
CA ALA A 97 26.58 21.74 15.65
C ALA A 97 26.74 20.22 15.70
N LEU A 98 27.79 19.68 15.07
CA LEU A 98 28.05 18.24 14.93
C LEU A 98 28.06 17.49 16.26
N GLU A 99 28.66 18.09 17.30
CA GLU A 99 28.76 17.48 18.63
C GLU A 99 27.35 17.35 19.28
N ALA A 100 26.55 18.41 19.22
CA ALA A 100 25.18 18.40 19.72
C ALA A 100 24.33 17.37 19.00
N GLN A 101 24.45 17.29 17.66
CA GLN A 101 23.74 16.28 16.86
C GLN A 101 24.14 14.85 17.22
N ALA A 102 25.44 14.58 17.40
CA ALA A 102 25.95 13.27 17.80
C ALA A 102 25.42 12.87 19.19
N ARG A 103 25.39 13.81 20.15
CA ARG A 103 24.82 13.59 21.49
C ARG A 103 23.32 13.31 21.44
N LEU A 104 22.55 14.08 20.71
CA LEU A 104 21.11 13.89 20.52
C LEU A 104 20.77 12.55 19.87
N LEU A 105 21.58 12.11 18.90
CA LEU A 105 21.43 10.79 18.27
C LEU A 105 21.71 9.66 19.28
N LYS A 106 22.79 9.77 20.05
CA LYS A 106 23.17 8.81 21.10
C LYS A 106 22.08 8.70 22.16
N MET A 107 21.52 9.83 22.61
CA MET A 107 20.45 9.87 23.61
C MET A 107 19.17 9.19 23.08
N GLY A 108 18.78 9.50 21.83
CA GLY A 108 17.65 8.81 21.19
C GLY A 108 17.86 7.29 21.14
N LYS A 109 19.07 6.83 20.80
CA LYS A 109 19.41 5.40 20.80
C LYS A 109 19.38 4.79 22.21
N THR A 110 19.81 5.54 23.22
CA THR A 110 19.74 5.11 24.63
C THR A 110 18.30 4.96 25.09
N LEU A 111 17.44 5.93 24.79
CA LEU A 111 15.99 5.87 25.07
C LEU A 111 15.36 4.66 24.40
N ASP A 112 15.66 4.43 23.13
CA ASP A 112 15.15 3.29 22.36
C ASP A 112 15.52 1.96 23.00
N ASN A 113 16.79 1.79 23.36
CA ASN A 113 17.30 0.60 24.01
C ASN A 113 16.71 0.40 25.43
N PHE A 114 16.54 1.50 26.18
CA PHE A 114 15.91 1.45 27.49
C PHE A 114 14.45 0.97 27.40
N CYS A 115 13.66 1.59 26.52
CA CYS A 115 12.26 1.19 26.32
C CYS A 115 12.15 -0.27 25.86
N LEU A 116 13.07 -0.73 24.99
CA LEU A 116 13.11 -2.12 24.55
C LEU A 116 13.35 -3.09 25.72
N LYS A 117 14.28 -2.77 26.61
CA LYS A 117 14.59 -3.59 27.78
C LYS A 117 13.51 -3.55 28.84
N ARG A 118 12.97 -2.34 29.11
CA ARG A 118 11.86 -2.12 30.05
C ARG A 118 10.64 -2.95 29.67
N ASP A 119 10.30 -3.00 28.40
CA ASP A 119 9.16 -3.76 27.87
C ASP A 119 9.45 -5.29 27.86
N GLY A 120 10.54 -5.73 28.57
CA GLY A 120 10.90 -7.13 28.77
C GLY A 120 11.52 -7.82 27.57
N GLY A 121 12.00 -7.03 26.59
CA GLY A 121 12.40 -7.59 25.30
C GLY A 121 11.28 -8.37 24.65
N SER A 122 10.03 -8.07 25.05
CA SER A 122 8.87 -8.83 24.61
C SER A 122 8.93 -8.88 23.10
N PHE A 123 9.14 -10.07 22.60
CA PHE A 123 8.90 -10.36 21.21
C PHE A 123 7.57 -9.71 20.90
N ILE A 124 7.58 -8.70 20.01
CA ILE A 124 6.34 -8.10 19.56
C ILE A 124 5.51 -9.29 19.11
N SER A 125 4.45 -9.60 19.86
CA SER A 125 3.50 -10.62 19.46
C SER A 125 2.94 -10.12 18.13
N LYS A 126 3.59 -10.54 17.05
CA LYS A 126 3.07 -10.24 15.72
C LYS A 126 1.80 -11.05 15.60
N ALA A 127 0.73 -10.38 15.26
CA ALA A 127 -0.48 -11.08 14.88
C ALA A 127 -0.12 -12.13 13.80
N PRO A 128 -0.72 -13.31 13.85
CA PRO A 128 -0.49 -14.33 12.86
C PRO A 128 -0.85 -13.78 11.46
N PRO A 129 -0.15 -14.20 10.41
CA PRO A 129 -0.47 -13.79 9.06
C PRO A 129 -1.85 -14.33 8.66
N CYS A 130 -2.63 -13.54 7.93
CA CYS A 130 -3.89 -13.96 7.33
C CYS A 130 -3.62 -14.91 6.17
N SER A 131 -4.10 -16.12 6.24
CA SER A 131 -4.02 -17.10 5.15
C SER A 131 -5.17 -16.90 4.14
N LYS A 132 -5.09 -17.52 2.95
CA LYS A 132 -6.20 -17.55 2.00
C LYS A 132 -7.44 -18.24 2.59
N ALA A 133 -7.24 -19.25 3.42
CA ALA A 133 -8.34 -19.92 4.13
C ALA A 133 -9.04 -18.98 5.12
N ASP A 134 -8.30 -18.09 5.79
CA ASP A 134 -8.89 -17.09 6.67
C ASP A 134 -9.64 -16.02 5.86
N LEU A 135 -9.10 -15.57 4.74
CA LEU A 135 -9.79 -14.69 3.80
C LEU A 135 -11.11 -15.33 3.34
N LYS A 136 -11.08 -16.62 2.95
CA LYS A 136 -12.27 -17.36 2.54
C LYS A 136 -13.34 -17.36 3.64
N LYS A 137 -12.99 -17.66 4.88
CA LYS A 137 -13.93 -17.63 6.01
C LYS A 137 -14.58 -16.25 6.17
N MET A 138 -13.80 -15.18 6.09
CA MET A 138 -14.30 -13.82 6.20
C MET A 138 -15.27 -13.47 5.06
N LEU A 139 -14.90 -13.77 3.82
CA LEU A 139 -15.72 -13.45 2.65
C LEU A 139 -17.00 -14.30 2.58
N VAL A 140 -16.93 -15.60 2.87
CA VAL A 140 -18.11 -16.47 2.99
C VAL A 140 -19.06 -15.94 4.04
N TYR A 141 -18.55 -15.54 5.21
CA TYR A 141 -19.38 -14.94 6.24
C TYR A 141 -20.11 -13.69 5.75
N LEU A 142 -19.40 -12.78 5.05
CA LEU A 142 -20.01 -11.57 4.50
C LEU A 142 -21.07 -11.89 3.45
N TYR A 143 -20.82 -12.81 2.51
CA TYR A 143 -21.76 -13.16 1.46
C TYR A 143 -23.01 -13.89 2.00
N VAL A 144 -22.82 -14.80 2.96
CA VAL A 144 -23.94 -15.56 3.57
C VAL A 144 -24.84 -14.64 4.39
N ASN A 145 -24.26 -13.68 5.12
CA ASN A 145 -24.99 -12.79 6.02
C ASN A 145 -25.22 -11.41 5.43
N ALA A 146 -25.01 -11.22 4.11
CA ALA A 146 -25.22 -9.94 3.45
C ALA A 146 -26.67 -9.51 3.59
N SER A 147 -26.88 -8.32 4.11
CA SER A 147 -28.18 -7.70 4.33
C SER A 147 -28.38 -6.38 3.57
N CYS A 148 -27.28 -5.75 3.15
CA CYS A 148 -27.28 -4.47 2.48
C CYS A 148 -26.09 -4.31 1.51
N SER A 149 -26.07 -3.21 0.76
CA SER A 149 -25.00 -2.87 -0.18
C SER A 149 -23.63 -2.82 0.52
N SER A 150 -23.55 -2.26 1.72
CA SER A 150 -22.28 -2.08 2.44
C SER A 150 -21.57 -3.40 2.75
N ASP A 151 -22.29 -4.52 2.88
CA ASP A 151 -21.67 -5.82 3.14
C ASP A 151 -20.83 -6.30 1.94
N TYR A 152 -21.27 -5.99 0.71
CA TYR A 152 -20.51 -6.28 -0.51
C TYR A 152 -19.34 -5.32 -0.71
N GLN A 153 -19.47 -4.06 -0.28
CA GLN A 153 -18.39 -3.11 -0.26
C GLN A 153 -17.29 -3.55 0.72
N ASP A 154 -17.69 -3.99 1.92
CA ASP A 154 -16.78 -4.53 2.93
C ASP A 154 -16.08 -5.83 2.43
N ALA A 155 -16.80 -6.69 1.71
CA ALA A 155 -16.22 -7.88 1.10
C ALA A 155 -15.16 -7.52 0.04
N ALA A 156 -15.46 -6.57 -0.85
CA ALA A 156 -14.49 -6.10 -1.84
C ALA A 156 -13.28 -5.43 -1.17
N LEU A 157 -13.50 -4.62 -0.15
CA LEU A 157 -12.44 -3.98 0.63
C LEU A 157 -11.46 -5.01 1.21
N ILE A 158 -11.97 -6.01 1.93
CA ILE A 158 -11.13 -7.06 2.55
C ILE A 158 -10.40 -7.88 1.47
N CYS A 159 -11.10 -8.26 0.40
CA CYS A 159 -10.53 -9.00 -0.72
C CYS A 159 -9.39 -8.21 -1.39
N LEU A 160 -9.63 -6.95 -1.74
CA LEU A 160 -8.62 -6.10 -2.40
C LEU A 160 -7.44 -5.77 -1.48
N LEU A 161 -7.66 -5.55 -0.17
CA LEU A 161 -6.57 -5.40 0.79
C LEU A 161 -5.63 -6.60 0.77
N TRP A 162 -6.20 -7.81 0.69
CA TRP A 162 -5.41 -9.04 0.65
C TRP A 162 -4.66 -9.21 -0.68
N TYR A 163 -5.34 -9.02 -1.82
CA TYR A 163 -4.73 -9.21 -3.14
C TYR A 163 -3.70 -8.13 -3.51
N LEU A 164 -3.94 -6.89 -3.15
CA LEU A 164 -3.08 -5.76 -3.53
C LEU A 164 -1.97 -5.50 -2.51
N PHE A 165 -1.92 -6.23 -1.39
CA PHE A 165 -1.04 -5.93 -0.25
C PHE A 165 -1.07 -4.45 0.13
N GLY A 166 -2.22 -3.81 -0.12
CA GLY A 166 -2.44 -2.38 0.05
C GLY A 166 -2.60 -1.99 1.52
N ARG A 167 -2.33 -0.73 1.79
CA ARG A 167 -2.82 -0.10 3.01
C ARG A 167 -4.25 0.33 2.79
N ALA A 168 -5.03 0.41 3.86
CA ALA A 168 -6.41 0.88 3.77
C ALA A 168 -6.54 2.24 3.03
N SER A 169 -5.60 3.16 3.28
CA SER A 169 -5.54 4.46 2.59
C SER A 169 -5.26 4.37 1.09
N ASP A 170 -4.60 3.34 0.62
CA ASP A 170 -4.31 3.19 -0.81
C ASP A 170 -5.58 2.84 -1.60
N LEU A 171 -6.51 2.08 -0.97
CA LEU A 171 -7.78 1.71 -1.59
C LEU A 171 -8.78 2.86 -1.68
N ALA A 172 -8.67 3.87 -0.83
CA ALA A 172 -9.48 5.08 -0.93
C ALA A 172 -9.16 5.93 -2.17
N LEU A 173 -8.10 5.61 -2.90
CA LEU A 173 -7.72 6.22 -4.18
C LEU A 173 -7.94 5.26 -5.36
N LEU A 174 -8.61 4.15 -5.13
CA LEU A 174 -8.94 3.20 -6.19
C LEU A 174 -10.23 3.62 -6.88
N HIS A 175 -10.07 4.39 -7.95
CA HIS A 175 -11.20 4.86 -8.76
C HIS A 175 -11.46 3.96 -9.95
N LYS A 176 -12.69 3.98 -10.45
CA LYS A 176 -13.14 3.19 -11.60
C LYS A 176 -12.30 3.39 -12.87
N PRO A 177 -11.91 4.63 -13.24
CA PRO A 177 -11.06 4.84 -14.42
C PRO A 177 -9.65 4.20 -14.31
N ASN A 178 -9.27 3.78 -13.10
CA ASN A 178 -7.97 3.17 -12.85
C ASN A 178 -7.96 1.65 -13.09
N ILE A 179 -9.09 1.09 -13.50
CA ILE A 179 -9.21 -0.34 -13.83
C ILE A 179 -9.26 -0.49 -15.35
N SER A 180 -8.48 -1.41 -15.88
CA SER A 180 -8.40 -1.68 -17.31
C SER A 180 -8.14 -3.15 -17.58
N ILE A 181 -8.39 -3.57 -18.83
CA ILE A 181 -7.92 -4.86 -19.35
C ILE A 181 -6.73 -4.55 -20.26
N ASP A 182 -5.60 -5.19 -20.00
CA ASP A 182 -4.40 -5.03 -20.82
C ASP A 182 -4.43 -5.91 -22.08
N ALA A 183 -3.42 -5.74 -22.96
CA ALA A 183 -3.29 -6.51 -24.19
C ALA A 183 -3.11 -8.01 -23.95
N GLY A 184 -2.67 -8.43 -22.76
CA GLY A 184 -2.57 -9.81 -22.32
C GLY A 184 -3.88 -10.41 -21.80
N ASN A 185 -4.98 -9.67 -21.90
CA ASN A 185 -6.28 -10.05 -21.34
C ASN A 185 -6.22 -10.31 -19.82
N VAL A 186 -5.54 -9.42 -19.10
CA VAL A 186 -5.38 -9.44 -17.65
C VAL A 186 -6.01 -8.18 -17.07
N LEU A 187 -6.75 -8.32 -15.98
CA LEU A 187 -7.31 -7.16 -15.27
C LEU A 187 -6.17 -6.42 -14.55
N PHE A 188 -6.05 -5.16 -14.84
CA PHE A 188 -5.01 -4.29 -14.35
C PHE A 188 -5.59 -3.14 -13.54
N VAL A 189 -5.02 -2.92 -12.37
CA VAL A 189 -5.45 -1.89 -11.43
C VAL A 189 -4.29 -0.94 -11.19
N ARG A 190 -4.49 0.35 -11.45
CA ARG A 190 -3.52 1.41 -11.15
C ARG A 190 -3.98 2.22 -9.95
N PHE A 191 -3.08 2.55 -9.07
CA PHE A 191 -3.35 3.41 -7.92
C PHE A 191 -2.08 4.05 -7.37
N ILE A 192 -2.25 5.08 -6.55
CA ILE A 192 -1.14 5.79 -5.92
C ILE A 192 -0.97 5.26 -4.50
N ARG A 193 0.23 4.84 -4.16
CA ARG A 193 0.60 4.46 -2.79
C ARG A 193 0.74 5.71 -1.92
N MET A 194 -0.22 5.95 -1.05
CA MET A 194 -0.28 7.16 -0.22
C MET A 194 0.97 7.43 0.61
N LYS A 195 1.64 6.40 1.09
CA LYS A 195 2.83 6.56 1.95
C LYS A 195 4.10 6.89 1.19
N THR A 196 4.25 6.38 -0.03
CA THR A 196 5.45 6.51 -0.85
C THR A 196 5.26 7.52 -1.98
N SER A 197 4.01 7.93 -2.25
CA SER A 197 3.61 8.78 -3.38
C SER A 197 4.08 8.19 -4.74
N GLU A 198 4.08 6.85 -4.83
CA GLU A 198 4.48 6.11 -6.03
C GLU A 198 3.23 5.57 -6.72
N GLU A 199 3.15 5.76 -8.04
CA GLU A 199 2.16 5.10 -8.87
C GLU A 199 2.54 3.62 -9.00
N GLN A 200 1.56 2.73 -8.81
CA GLN A 200 1.75 1.30 -8.95
C GLN A 200 0.61 0.69 -9.75
N GLY A 201 0.96 -0.16 -10.71
CA GLY A 201 0.02 -0.99 -11.44
C GLY A 201 0.18 -2.45 -11.03
N LEU A 202 -0.93 -3.11 -10.74
CA LEU A 202 -0.96 -4.51 -10.32
C LEU A 202 -1.98 -5.29 -11.14
N SER A 203 -1.62 -6.52 -11.49
CA SER A 203 -2.51 -7.47 -12.15
C SER A 203 -3.39 -8.20 -11.15
N LEU A 204 -4.61 -8.54 -11.57
CA LEU A 204 -5.53 -9.38 -10.84
C LEU A 204 -6.04 -10.50 -11.77
N PHE A 205 -6.00 -11.73 -11.28
CA PHE A 205 -6.58 -12.89 -11.96
C PHE A 205 -7.82 -13.38 -11.23
N PRO A 206 -8.79 -13.99 -11.97
CA PRO A 206 -9.91 -14.67 -11.35
C PRO A 206 -9.42 -15.74 -10.35
N GLY A 207 -10.03 -15.80 -9.19
CA GLY A 207 -9.71 -16.83 -8.20
C GLY A 207 -10.17 -18.23 -8.66
N THR A 208 -9.41 -19.28 -8.31
CA THR A 208 -9.85 -20.68 -8.48
C THR A 208 -11.09 -20.98 -7.64
N GLU A 209 -11.22 -20.31 -6.51
CA GLU A 209 -12.40 -20.35 -5.63
C GLU A 209 -13.18 -19.04 -5.78
N PHE A 210 -14.48 -19.13 -6.07
CA PHE A 210 -15.30 -17.96 -6.32
C PHE A 210 -15.43 -17.06 -5.10
N GLU A 211 -15.42 -17.62 -3.90
CA GLU A 211 -15.59 -16.89 -2.65
C GLU A 211 -14.45 -15.89 -2.41
N THR A 212 -13.24 -16.24 -2.87
CA THR A 212 -12.04 -15.39 -2.74
C THR A 212 -11.64 -14.70 -4.04
N CYS A 213 -12.48 -14.73 -5.06
CA CYS A 213 -12.19 -14.14 -6.36
C CYS A 213 -12.24 -12.59 -6.29
N PRO A 214 -11.12 -11.88 -6.57
CA PRO A 214 -11.10 -10.42 -6.50
C PRO A 214 -11.97 -9.77 -7.57
N VAL A 215 -12.08 -10.39 -8.74
CA VAL A 215 -12.91 -9.90 -9.84
C VAL A 215 -14.39 -9.98 -9.47
N LEU A 216 -14.82 -11.09 -8.84
CA LEU A 216 -16.18 -11.23 -8.35
C LEU A 216 -16.48 -10.25 -7.21
N ALA A 217 -15.57 -10.08 -6.28
CA ALA A 217 -15.74 -9.13 -5.17
C ALA A 217 -15.94 -7.69 -5.68
N MET A 218 -15.15 -7.25 -6.66
CA MET A 218 -15.33 -5.94 -7.32
C MET A 218 -16.66 -5.87 -8.08
N ALA A 219 -17.02 -6.92 -8.81
CA ALA A 219 -18.29 -6.95 -9.54
C ALA A 219 -19.49 -6.81 -8.61
N LEU A 220 -19.50 -7.55 -7.49
CA LEU A 220 -20.55 -7.47 -6.48
C LEU A 220 -20.61 -6.09 -5.80
N ALA A 221 -19.47 -5.50 -5.48
CA ALA A 221 -19.43 -4.16 -4.93
C ALA A 221 -20.05 -3.14 -5.90
N MET A 222 -19.62 -3.14 -7.16
CA MET A 222 -20.10 -2.17 -8.15
C MET A 222 -21.59 -2.36 -8.47
N LEU A 223 -22.05 -3.61 -8.65
CA LEU A 223 -23.48 -3.85 -8.93
C LEU A 223 -24.38 -3.48 -7.75
N MET A 224 -23.87 -3.48 -6.54
CA MET A 224 -24.61 -3.13 -5.32
C MET A 224 -24.51 -1.65 -4.95
N GLN A 225 -23.79 -0.82 -5.69
CA GLN A 225 -23.79 0.63 -5.49
C GLN A 225 -25.20 1.20 -5.71
N THR A 226 -25.59 2.11 -4.83
CA THR A 226 -26.93 2.73 -4.85
C THR A 226 -26.96 4.09 -5.53
N ALA A 227 -25.78 4.69 -5.74
CA ALA A 227 -25.60 5.98 -6.41
C ALA A 227 -24.30 5.96 -7.24
N PRO A 228 -24.19 6.82 -8.27
CA PRO A 228 -22.94 7.01 -8.99
C PRO A 228 -21.80 7.43 -8.05
N SER A 229 -20.69 6.73 -8.13
CA SER A 229 -19.47 7.01 -7.38
C SER A 229 -18.27 6.90 -8.30
N THR A 230 -17.21 7.65 -8.03
CA THR A 230 -15.89 7.47 -8.68
C THR A 230 -15.18 6.23 -8.17
N ASP A 231 -15.50 5.79 -6.96
CA ASP A 231 -14.78 4.77 -6.24
C ASP A 231 -15.26 3.35 -6.57
N VAL A 232 -14.36 2.41 -6.54
CA VAL A 232 -14.68 0.97 -6.66
C VAL A 232 -15.37 0.47 -5.39
N VAL A 233 -14.91 0.95 -4.23
CA VAL A 233 -15.51 0.70 -2.91
C VAL A 233 -16.03 2.03 -2.37
N ASP A 234 -17.34 2.21 -2.37
CA ASP A 234 -18.01 3.49 -2.13
C ASP A 234 -18.42 3.75 -0.67
N ASN A 235 -18.20 2.82 0.23
CA ASN A 235 -18.53 2.96 1.65
C ASN A 235 -17.33 3.40 2.51
N LEU A 236 -16.21 3.72 1.90
CA LEU A 236 -15.06 4.26 2.62
C LEU A 236 -15.35 5.70 3.06
N PRO A 237 -14.92 6.10 4.27
CA PRO A 237 -14.98 7.50 4.66
C PRO A 237 -14.16 8.33 3.67
N GLU A 238 -14.72 9.47 3.26
CA GLU A 238 -13.96 10.44 2.48
C GLU A 238 -12.66 10.74 3.22
N MET A 239 -11.56 10.59 2.53
CA MET A 239 -10.32 11.17 3.01
C MET A 239 -10.56 12.68 3.03
N GLN A 240 -10.45 13.28 4.21
CA GLN A 240 -10.47 14.74 4.29
C GLN A 240 -9.58 15.25 3.17
N ASP A 241 -10.22 15.85 2.17
CA ASP A 241 -9.51 16.56 1.14
C ASP A 241 -8.44 17.36 1.84
N GLN A 242 -7.20 17.16 1.44
CA GLN A 242 -6.21 18.18 1.69
C GLN A 242 -6.88 19.42 1.15
N ALA A 243 -7.47 20.18 2.07
CA ALA A 243 -8.47 21.22 1.88
C ALA A 243 -8.20 21.85 0.54
N ALA A 244 -9.17 21.76 -0.39
CA ALA A 244 -8.97 22.27 -1.74
C ALA A 244 -8.30 23.62 -1.55
N ILE A 245 -6.99 23.65 -1.73
CA ILE A 245 -6.22 24.88 -1.57
C ILE A 245 -6.74 25.66 -2.74
N ILE A 246 -7.70 26.54 -2.46
CA ILE A 246 -8.15 27.51 -3.44
C ILE A 246 -6.92 28.38 -3.64
N LEU A 247 -6.10 27.96 -4.59
CA LEU A 247 -5.05 28.79 -5.13
C LEU A 247 -5.82 29.99 -5.70
N SER A 248 -5.84 31.08 -4.95
CA SER A 248 -6.18 32.35 -5.54
C SER A 248 -5.06 32.64 -6.55
N PRO A 249 -5.31 32.57 -7.85
CA PRO A 249 -4.28 32.81 -8.86
C PRO A 249 -3.78 34.26 -8.84
N ASP A 250 -4.40 35.11 -8.02
CA ASP A 250 -4.25 36.56 -8.06
C ASP A 250 -3.46 37.15 -6.87
N VAL A 251 -2.76 36.32 -6.07
CA VAL A 251 -1.83 36.84 -5.07
C VAL A 251 -0.46 37.05 -5.71
N PRO A 252 -0.07 38.27 -6.06
CA PRO A 252 1.24 38.57 -6.62
C PRO A 252 2.36 38.10 -5.69
N LEU A 253 3.45 37.62 -6.23
CA LEU A 253 4.62 37.20 -5.43
C LEU A 253 5.12 38.34 -4.51
N LEU A 254 4.95 39.58 -4.93
CA LEU A 254 5.30 40.79 -4.14
C LEU A 254 4.50 40.90 -2.85
N ASP A 255 3.21 40.53 -2.84
CA ASP A 255 2.36 40.60 -1.63
C ASP A 255 2.73 39.47 -0.64
N ILE A 256 3.43 38.45 -1.08
CA ILE A 256 3.97 37.39 -0.23
C ILE A 256 5.30 37.81 0.39
N LEU A 257 6.07 38.66 -0.29
CA LEU A 257 7.40 39.07 0.17
C LEU A 257 7.32 40.23 1.18
N ASP A 258 6.18 40.92 1.27
CA ASP A 258 5.94 42.03 2.20
C ASP A 258 4.65 41.78 3.00
N PRO A 259 4.61 40.77 3.91
CA PRO A 259 3.40 40.49 4.65
C PRO A 259 3.18 41.60 5.70
N PRO A 260 2.01 42.24 5.72
CA PRO A 260 1.63 43.03 6.87
C PRO A 260 1.57 42.12 8.10
N VAL A 261 2.22 42.55 9.16
CA VAL A 261 2.24 41.85 10.45
C VAL A 261 0.83 41.89 11.03
N ASP A 262 0.01 40.91 10.74
CA ASP A 262 -1.27 40.71 11.39
C ASP A 262 -1.18 39.55 12.40
N THR A 263 -1.06 39.95 13.62
CA THR A 263 -1.18 39.15 14.83
C THR A 263 -2.66 39.00 15.21
N THR A 264 -3.42 38.17 14.54
CA THR A 264 -4.72 37.73 15.10
C THR A 264 -5.13 36.37 14.60
N GLY A 265 -5.32 35.47 15.54
CA GLY A 265 -6.28 34.39 15.40
C GLY A 265 -5.76 32.97 15.23
N LEU A 266 -5.16 32.44 16.28
CA LEU A 266 -5.25 30.99 16.54
C LEU A 266 -6.70 30.66 16.91
N GLY A 267 -7.49 30.30 15.91
CA GLY A 267 -8.80 29.69 16.11
C GLY A 267 -8.64 28.41 16.91
N ALA A 268 -9.30 28.34 18.07
CA ALA A 268 -9.37 27.14 18.88
C ALA A 268 -9.89 25.97 18.04
N PRO A 269 -9.28 24.76 18.14
CA PRO A 269 -9.81 23.59 17.45
C PRO A 269 -11.19 23.28 18.03
N SER A 270 -12.21 23.35 17.20
CA SER A 270 -13.55 22.84 17.46
C SER A 270 -13.44 21.42 18.04
N ALA A 271 -14.23 21.12 19.07
CA ALA A 271 -14.32 19.81 19.69
C ALA A 271 -14.70 18.77 18.63
N ALA A 272 -13.70 18.08 18.12
CA ALA A 272 -13.82 17.12 17.07
C ALA A 272 -14.54 15.87 17.60
N GLY A 273 -15.72 15.60 17.08
CA GLY A 273 -16.25 14.23 17.05
C GLY A 273 -15.17 13.30 16.50
N VAL A 274 -15.14 12.05 16.94
CA VAL A 274 -14.16 11.05 16.49
C VAL A 274 -14.23 10.97 14.97
N GLU A 275 -13.25 11.55 14.29
CA GLU A 275 -13.16 11.53 12.83
C GLU A 275 -13.11 10.08 12.35
N LYS A 276 -14.06 9.71 11.51
CA LYS A 276 -14.10 8.41 10.85
C LYS A 276 -12.98 8.39 9.80
N THR A 277 -11.88 7.74 10.10
CA THR A 277 -10.79 7.53 9.14
C THR A 277 -10.97 6.20 8.39
N VAL A 278 -10.42 6.09 7.18
CA VAL A 278 -10.42 4.82 6.41
C VAL A 278 -9.84 3.68 7.26
N TYR A 279 -8.78 3.95 8.02
CA TYR A 279 -8.18 2.96 8.94
C TYR A 279 -9.15 2.53 10.05
N SER A 280 -9.88 3.47 10.67
CA SER A 280 -10.87 3.14 11.70
C SER A 280 -12.07 2.37 11.13
N HIS A 281 -12.43 2.63 9.87
CA HIS A 281 -13.46 1.86 9.17
C HIS A 281 -13.00 0.42 8.95
N VAL A 282 -11.81 0.20 8.37
CA VAL A 282 -11.27 -1.16 8.14
C VAL A 282 -11.17 -1.94 9.44
N ASN A 283 -10.65 -1.34 10.52
CA ASN A 283 -10.60 -2.02 11.81
C ASN A 283 -11.98 -2.42 12.30
N ARG A 284 -12.98 -1.56 12.20
CA ARG A 284 -14.36 -1.88 12.59
C ARG A 284 -14.93 -3.05 11.78
N VAL A 285 -14.67 -3.09 10.46
CA VAL A 285 -15.08 -4.20 9.60
C VAL A 285 -14.37 -5.48 10.03
N LEU A 286 -13.06 -5.45 10.22
CA LEU A 286 -12.28 -6.60 10.68
C LEU A 286 -12.72 -7.09 12.07
N ASP A 287 -12.95 -6.21 13.03
CA ASP A 287 -13.41 -6.57 14.37
C ASP A 287 -14.79 -7.25 14.31
N ARG A 288 -15.71 -6.75 13.48
CA ARG A 288 -17.03 -7.34 13.26
C ARG A 288 -16.94 -8.77 12.71
N ILE A 289 -16.05 -8.99 11.74
CA ILE A 289 -15.93 -10.26 11.02
C ILE A 289 -15.07 -11.27 11.80
N ALA A 290 -13.95 -10.82 12.38
CA ALA A 290 -12.99 -11.68 13.07
C ALA A 290 -13.62 -12.41 14.27
N ALA A 291 -14.46 -11.71 15.04
CA ALA A 291 -15.15 -12.28 16.19
C ALA A 291 -16.03 -13.49 15.82
N VAL A 292 -16.65 -13.50 14.64
CA VAL A 292 -17.59 -14.53 14.19
C VAL A 292 -16.92 -15.59 13.34
N SER A 293 -15.95 -15.21 12.48
CA SER A 293 -15.24 -16.15 11.62
C SER A 293 -14.11 -16.93 12.33
N GLY A 294 -13.81 -16.58 13.59
CA GLY A 294 -12.72 -17.20 14.35
C GLY A 294 -11.33 -16.87 13.80
N VAL A 295 -11.19 -15.80 13.04
CA VAL A 295 -9.93 -15.35 12.43
C VAL A 295 -9.29 -14.29 13.31
N THR A 296 -8.05 -14.53 13.75
CA THR A 296 -7.26 -13.58 14.59
C THR A 296 -6.19 -12.85 13.81
N ALA A 297 -6.14 -13.05 12.49
CA ALA A 297 -5.09 -12.54 11.62
C ALA A 297 -5.26 -11.04 11.30
N GLN A 298 -4.16 -10.29 11.33
CA GLN A 298 -4.15 -8.85 11.05
C GLN A 298 -3.37 -8.46 9.78
N HIS A 299 -2.69 -9.39 9.13
CA HIS A 299 -1.86 -9.11 7.95
C HIS A 299 -1.98 -10.21 6.89
N ALA A 300 -2.12 -9.81 5.63
CA ALA A 300 -2.11 -10.72 4.49
C ALA A 300 -0.68 -11.23 4.25
N ASN A 301 -0.38 -12.43 4.65
CA ASN A 301 0.84 -13.15 4.25
C ASN A 301 0.88 -14.59 4.80
N GLY A 302 0.08 -15.47 4.27
CA GLY A 302 0.01 -16.86 4.75
C GLY A 302 0.48 -17.93 3.75
N SER A 303 0.97 -17.54 2.56
CA SER A 303 1.44 -18.52 1.59
C SER A 303 2.96 -18.71 1.68
N GLY A 304 3.40 -19.93 1.96
CA GLY A 304 4.82 -20.31 1.90
C GLY A 304 5.43 -20.31 0.49
N GLU A 305 4.61 -20.10 -0.54
CA GLU A 305 5.01 -20.07 -1.95
C GLU A 305 5.55 -18.73 -2.42
N HIS A 306 5.36 -17.67 -1.62
CA HIS A 306 5.84 -16.33 -1.94
C HIS A 306 7.22 -16.05 -1.36
N THR A 307 8.15 -15.60 -2.18
CA THR A 307 9.39 -15.04 -1.67
C THR A 307 9.12 -13.71 -0.98
N ALA A 308 9.82 -13.42 0.11
CA ALA A 308 9.69 -12.16 0.85
C ALA A 308 9.87 -10.95 -0.08
N ARG A 309 10.66 -11.07 -1.14
CA ARG A 309 10.88 -10.06 -2.16
C ARG A 309 9.61 -9.74 -2.94
N TRP A 310 8.92 -10.74 -3.48
CA TRP A 310 7.70 -10.53 -4.27
C TRP A 310 6.59 -9.86 -3.45
N ILE A 311 6.50 -10.23 -2.18
CA ILE A 311 5.57 -9.60 -1.24
C ILE A 311 5.92 -8.14 -1.03
N CYS A 312 7.21 -7.83 -0.85
CA CYS A 312 7.67 -6.46 -0.67
C CYS A 312 7.47 -5.60 -1.92
N ASP A 313 7.74 -6.13 -3.10
CA ASP A 313 7.55 -5.44 -4.37
C ASP A 313 6.08 -5.12 -4.60
N ARG A 314 5.19 -6.11 -4.45
CA ARG A 314 3.75 -5.92 -4.61
C ARG A 314 3.17 -4.97 -3.55
N GLY A 315 3.68 -4.99 -2.32
CA GLY A 315 3.29 -4.08 -1.25
C GLY A 315 3.94 -2.71 -1.28
N ALA A 316 4.82 -2.45 -2.26
CA ALA A 316 5.70 -1.27 -2.29
C ALA A 316 6.44 -1.06 -0.96
N TRP A 317 6.93 -2.15 -0.38
CA TRP A 317 7.71 -2.14 0.87
C TRP A 317 9.19 -2.21 0.54
N ASN A 318 9.86 -1.07 0.66
CA ASN A 318 11.28 -0.95 0.35
C ASN A 318 12.11 -1.80 1.32
N MET A 319 12.74 -2.88 0.84
CA MET A 319 13.62 -3.74 1.65
C MET A 319 15.04 -3.19 1.76
N SER A 320 15.46 -2.31 0.85
CA SER A 320 16.78 -1.69 0.92
C SER A 320 16.68 -0.17 0.72
N THR A 321 17.23 0.56 1.67
CA THR A 321 17.39 2.02 1.57
C THR A 321 18.51 2.43 0.62
N THR A 322 19.27 1.47 0.08
CA THR A 322 20.57 1.73 -0.55
C THR A 322 20.55 1.83 -2.07
N ASN A 323 19.52 1.31 -2.76
CA ASN A 323 19.53 1.42 -4.22
C ASN A 323 18.13 1.38 -4.83
N LYS A 324 17.57 2.57 -5.12
CA LYS A 324 16.29 2.71 -5.84
C LYS A 324 16.34 2.14 -7.26
N GLY A 325 17.54 1.95 -7.84
CA GLY A 325 17.71 1.36 -9.16
C GLY A 325 17.32 -0.11 -9.23
N PHE A 326 17.42 -0.86 -8.13
CA PHE A 326 16.98 -2.25 -8.08
C PHE A 326 15.46 -2.40 -8.17
N ASN A 327 14.69 -1.42 -7.70
CA ASN A 327 13.23 -1.45 -7.83
C ASN A 327 12.78 -1.37 -9.30
N TYR A 328 13.56 -0.69 -10.15
CA TYR A 328 13.27 -0.55 -11.59
C TYR A 328 13.52 -1.84 -12.38
N ILE A 329 14.51 -2.64 -11.97
CA ILE A 329 14.92 -3.86 -12.70
C ILE A 329 14.02 -5.05 -12.36
N PHE A 330 13.34 -5.03 -11.22
CA PHE A 330 12.69 -6.20 -10.64
C PHE A 330 11.17 -6.13 -10.54
N ASN A 331 10.57 -4.98 -10.76
CA ASN A 331 9.12 -4.82 -10.80
C ASN A 331 8.63 -4.95 -12.26
N THR A 332 8.86 -6.11 -12.85
CA THR A 332 8.34 -6.40 -14.19
C THR A 332 6.90 -6.87 -14.09
N SER A 333 6.07 -6.55 -15.09
CA SER A 333 4.70 -7.07 -15.22
C SER A 333 4.65 -8.59 -15.12
N LYS A 334 5.67 -9.29 -15.64
CA LYS A 334 5.79 -10.74 -15.55
C LYS A 334 5.93 -11.25 -14.11
N ALA A 335 6.71 -10.57 -13.27
CA ALA A 335 6.86 -10.95 -11.86
C ALA A 335 5.55 -10.70 -11.10
N ASP A 336 4.87 -9.58 -11.36
CA ASP A 336 3.57 -9.28 -10.78
C ASP A 336 2.50 -10.28 -11.20
N HIS A 337 2.46 -10.69 -12.48
CA HIS A 337 1.56 -11.75 -12.98
C HIS A 337 1.77 -13.08 -12.24
N MET A 338 3.02 -13.48 -12.00
CA MET A 338 3.30 -14.71 -11.23
C MET A 338 2.74 -14.63 -9.82
N VAL A 339 3.00 -13.54 -9.11
CA VAL A 339 2.48 -13.34 -7.76
C VAL A 339 0.95 -13.34 -7.76
N SER A 340 0.34 -12.62 -8.69
CA SER A 340 -1.12 -12.54 -8.80
C SER A 340 -1.77 -13.89 -9.10
N LYS A 341 -1.16 -14.72 -9.96
CA LYS A 341 -1.63 -16.10 -10.23
C LYS A 341 -1.61 -16.96 -8.97
N ILE A 342 -0.49 -16.97 -8.23
CA ILE A 342 -0.37 -17.74 -6.99
C ILE A 342 -1.42 -17.27 -5.96
N LEU A 343 -1.58 -15.95 -5.78
CA LEU A 343 -2.62 -15.40 -4.90
C LEU A 343 -4.01 -15.88 -5.28
N SER A 344 -4.28 -15.98 -6.59
CA SER A 344 -5.56 -16.47 -7.13
C SER A 344 -5.70 -18.00 -7.06
N GLY A 345 -4.65 -18.72 -6.67
CA GLY A 345 -4.65 -20.18 -6.53
C GLY A 345 -4.29 -20.92 -7.82
N HIS A 346 -3.69 -20.24 -8.79
CA HIS A 346 -3.21 -20.85 -10.03
C HIS A 346 -1.71 -21.15 -9.94
N ASP A 347 -1.27 -22.15 -10.66
CA ASP A 347 0.15 -22.37 -10.91
C ASP A 347 0.73 -21.23 -11.77
N THR A 348 1.98 -20.88 -11.52
CA THR A 348 2.68 -19.83 -12.27
C THR A 348 2.78 -20.11 -13.77
N SER A 349 2.86 -21.39 -14.14
CA SER A 349 2.93 -21.86 -15.53
C SER A 349 1.57 -21.87 -16.24
N THR A 350 0.47 -21.86 -15.50
CA THR A 350 -0.88 -21.91 -16.07
C THR A 350 -1.17 -20.64 -16.87
N ASN A 351 -1.65 -20.79 -18.11
CA ASN A 351 -2.18 -19.68 -18.87
C ASN A 351 -3.61 -19.39 -18.40
N VAL A 352 -3.75 -18.37 -17.54
CA VAL A 352 -5.06 -17.95 -17.02
C VAL A 352 -5.52 -16.77 -17.85
N ALA A 353 -6.57 -16.97 -18.63
CA ALA A 353 -7.25 -15.90 -19.34
C ALA A 353 -8.48 -15.43 -18.53
N ILE A 354 -8.68 -14.13 -18.48
CA ILE A 354 -9.93 -13.56 -17.95
C ILE A 354 -11.04 -13.86 -18.95
N GLN A 355 -12.12 -14.41 -18.44
CA GLN A 355 -13.31 -14.62 -19.27
C GLN A 355 -14.05 -13.29 -19.49
N ASP A 356 -14.46 -13.08 -20.73
CA ASP A 356 -15.31 -11.98 -21.16
C ASP A 356 -16.52 -12.52 -21.93
N LEU A 357 -17.22 -11.67 -22.64
CA LEU A 357 -18.42 -12.02 -23.39
C LEU A 357 -18.15 -12.46 -24.83
N ARG A 358 -16.88 -12.54 -25.26
CA ARG A 358 -16.51 -12.85 -26.66
C ARG A 358 -16.85 -14.26 -27.09
N SER A 359 -17.02 -15.18 -26.15
CA SER A 359 -17.42 -16.57 -26.43
C SER A 359 -18.89 -16.72 -26.84
N PHE A 360 -19.72 -15.70 -26.65
CA PHE A 360 -21.12 -15.71 -27.05
C PHE A 360 -21.30 -15.19 -28.48
N ASP A 361 -22.34 -15.66 -29.18
CA ASP A 361 -22.80 -15.13 -30.46
C ASP A 361 -23.32 -13.68 -30.32
N LEU A 362 -23.45 -12.97 -31.46
CA LEU A 362 -23.85 -11.57 -31.50
C LEU A 362 -25.21 -11.30 -30.87
N GLN A 363 -26.18 -12.21 -31.09
CA GLN A 363 -27.54 -12.03 -30.57
C GLN A 363 -27.57 -12.21 -29.05
N THR A 364 -26.89 -13.23 -28.56
CA THR A 364 -26.73 -13.45 -27.11
C THR A 364 -26.00 -12.29 -26.46
N ARG A 365 -24.93 -11.78 -27.07
CA ARG A 365 -24.20 -10.60 -26.57
C ARG A 365 -25.08 -9.37 -26.47
N SER A 366 -25.93 -9.11 -27.47
CA SER A 366 -26.90 -8.00 -27.43
C SER A 366 -27.86 -8.13 -26.24
N THR A 367 -28.34 -9.34 -25.97
CA THR A 367 -29.20 -9.61 -24.82
C THR A 367 -28.45 -9.43 -23.49
N ILE A 368 -27.21 -9.92 -23.42
CA ILE A 368 -26.35 -9.74 -22.22
C ILE A 368 -25.99 -8.26 -22.03
N SER A 369 -25.82 -7.47 -23.09
CA SER A 369 -25.57 -6.02 -22.99
C SER A 369 -26.75 -5.28 -22.34
N SER A 370 -28.02 -5.68 -22.65
CA SER A 370 -29.17 -5.13 -21.95
C SER A 370 -29.17 -5.49 -20.46
N PHE A 371 -28.87 -6.74 -20.12
CA PHE A 371 -28.69 -7.16 -18.73
C PHE A 371 -27.57 -6.41 -18.02
N GLN A 372 -26.41 -6.24 -18.66
CA GLN A 372 -25.26 -5.49 -18.16
C GLN A 372 -25.63 -4.04 -17.82
N TYR A 373 -26.38 -3.38 -18.70
CA TYR A 373 -26.84 -2.01 -18.49
C TYR A 373 -27.69 -1.88 -17.21
N HIS A 374 -28.65 -2.77 -16.99
CA HIS A 374 -29.43 -2.77 -15.76
C HIS A 374 -28.61 -3.11 -14.53
N LEU A 375 -27.70 -4.08 -14.66
CA LEU A 375 -26.87 -4.55 -13.56
C LEU A 375 -25.94 -3.46 -13.02
N PHE A 376 -25.34 -2.67 -13.93
CA PHE A 376 -24.34 -1.64 -13.60
C PHE A 376 -24.85 -0.20 -13.86
N SER A 377 -26.13 0.04 -13.70
CA SER A 377 -26.78 1.34 -13.98
C SER A 377 -26.17 2.53 -13.24
N THR A 378 -25.45 2.31 -12.14
CA THR A 378 -24.77 3.35 -11.35
C THR A 378 -23.36 3.70 -11.84
N CYS A 379 -22.83 2.97 -12.83
CA CYS A 379 -21.46 3.16 -13.32
C CYS A 379 -21.28 2.82 -14.81
N HIS A 380 -22.36 2.77 -15.56
CA HIS A 380 -22.35 2.51 -16.99
C HIS A 380 -23.13 3.61 -17.73
N ASP A 381 -22.49 4.15 -18.77
CA ASP A 381 -23.08 5.13 -19.70
C ASP A 381 -23.58 6.43 -19.04
N LEU A 382 -22.90 6.84 -17.98
CA LEU A 382 -23.19 8.09 -17.28
C LEU A 382 -22.49 9.27 -17.97
N GLN A 383 -23.11 10.47 -17.92
CA GLN A 383 -22.55 11.70 -18.50
C GLN A 383 -21.17 12.05 -17.94
N ALA A 384 -20.97 11.84 -16.65
CA ALA A 384 -19.68 12.08 -15.99
C ALA A 384 -18.76 10.88 -16.20
N ALA A 385 -17.81 10.99 -17.11
CA ALA A 385 -16.88 9.93 -17.50
C ALA A 385 -16.12 9.28 -16.31
N GLN A 386 -15.87 10.06 -15.26
CA GLN A 386 -15.19 9.59 -14.05
C GLN A 386 -15.98 8.54 -13.25
N HIS A 387 -17.30 8.43 -13.47
CA HIS A 387 -18.16 7.44 -12.82
C HIS A 387 -18.24 6.15 -13.63
N ASN A 388 -17.79 6.18 -14.88
CA ASN A 388 -17.89 5.05 -15.78
C ASN A 388 -16.67 4.13 -15.66
N VAL A 389 -16.89 2.87 -15.96
CA VAL A 389 -15.87 1.85 -16.13
C VAL A 389 -15.70 1.56 -17.62
N ASN A 390 -14.48 1.15 -18.02
CA ASN A 390 -14.22 0.76 -19.40
C ASN A 390 -15.08 -0.45 -19.81
N GLN A 391 -15.61 -0.46 -21.05
CA GLN A 391 -16.47 -1.53 -21.57
C GLN A 391 -15.85 -2.93 -21.45
N ALA A 392 -14.55 -3.07 -21.74
CA ALA A 392 -13.87 -4.35 -21.61
C ALA A 392 -13.85 -4.87 -20.16
N VAL A 393 -13.78 -3.96 -19.18
CA VAL A 393 -13.89 -4.30 -17.76
C VAL A 393 -15.31 -4.73 -17.42
N PHE A 394 -16.32 -4.02 -17.93
CA PHE A 394 -17.73 -4.44 -17.72
C PHE A 394 -18.01 -5.83 -18.27
N ASP A 395 -17.49 -6.15 -19.46
CA ASP A 395 -17.67 -7.48 -20.05
C ASP A 395 -17.09 -8.57 -19.15
N VAL A 396 -15.93 -8.30 -18.53
CA VAL A 396 -15.32 -9.21 -17.55
C VAL A 396 -16.11 -9.31 -16.26
N LEU A 397 -16.57 -8.19 -15.71
CA LEU A 397 -17.37 -8.18 -14.48
C LEU A 397 -18.70 -8.90 -14.69
N THR A 398 -19.35 -8.64 -15.82
CA THR A 398 -20.62 -9.27 -16.20
C THR A 398 -20.47 -10.78 -16.37
N SER A 399 -19.46 -11.23 -17.13
CA SER A 399 -19.19 -12.65 -17.32
C SER A 399 -18.90 -13.34 -15.98
N THR A 400 -18.17 -12.67 -15.08
CA THR A 400 -17.87 -13.18 -13.74
C THR A 400 -19.14 -13.33 -12.89
N VAL A 401 -20.05 -12.35 -12.91
CA VAL A 401 -21.33 -12.42 -12.20
C VAL A 401 -22.19 -13.55 -12.77
N ILE A 402 -22.34 -13.62 -14.09
CA ILE A 402 -23.13 -14.68 -14.75
C ILE A 402 -22.56 -16.06 -14.38
N ARG A 403 -21.26 -16.26 -14.53
CA ARG A 403 -20.58 -17.53 -14.24
C ARG A 403 -20.83 -17.99 -12.80
N HIS A 404 -20.75 -17.10 -11.83
CA HIS A 404 -20.82 -17.47 -10.42
C HIS A 404 -22.21 -17.31 -9.80
N TYR A 405 -23.20 -16.84 -10.55
CA TYR A 405 -24.58 -16.67 -10.06
C TYR A 405 -25.14 -17.94 -9.39
N PRO A 406 -25.03 -19.16 -9.97
CA PRO A 406 -25.58 -20.36 -9.31
C PRO A 406 -24.90 -20.68 -7.98
N LEU A 407 -23.60 -20.40 -7.87
CA LEU A 407 -22.83 -20.63 -6.65
C LEU A 407 -23.19 -19.61 -5.58
N LEU A 408 -23.33 -18.35 -5.94
CA LEU A 408 -23.80 -17.28 -5.04
C LEU A 408 -25.22 -17.55 -4.54
N LYS A 409 -26.14 -17.96 -5.42
CA LYS A 409 -27.51 -18.32 -5.06
C LYS A 409 -27.56 -19.50 -4.09
N ARG A 410 -26.65 -20.47 -4.25
CA ARG A 410 -26.54 -21.61 -3.33
C ARG A 410 -26.04 -21.21 -1.95
N LEU A 411 -25.18 -20.17 -1.84
CA LEU A 411 -24.74 -19.65 -0.55
C LEU A 411 -25.88 -18.98 0.22
N ASN A 412 -26.62 -18.10 -0.44
CA ASN A 412 -27.78 -17.42 0.14
C ASN A 412 -28.71 -16.94 -0.99
N ALA A 413 -29.80 -17.66 -1.21
CA ALA A 413 -30.78 -17.34 -2.25
C ALA A 413 -31.52 -16.01 -2.01
N GLU A 414 -31.63 -15.58 -0.76
CA GLU A 414 -32.29 -14.35 -0.35
C GLU A 414 -31.35 -13.13 -0.28
N ALA A 415 -30.08 -13.32 -0.61
CA ALA A 415 -29.10 -12.25 -0.55
C ALA A 415 -29.47 -11.06 -1.47
N PRO A 416 -29.23 -9.81 -1.05
CA PRO A 416 -29.58 -8.62 -1.84
C PRO A 416 -28.99 -8.61 -3.25
N ALA A 417 -27.77 -9.09 -3.44
CA ALA A 417 -27.15 -9.19 -4.76
C ALA A 417 -27.87 -10.19 -5.66
N ILE A 418 -28.34 -11.33 -5.12
CA ILE A 418 -29.11 -12.32 -5.88
C ILE A 418 -30.43 -11.72 -6.35
N LYS A 419 -31.17 -11.08 -5.45
CA LYS A 419 -32.43 -10.38 -5.80
C LYS A 419 -32.20 -9.31 -6.88
N ARG A 420 -31.13 -8.55 -6.79
CA ARG A 420 -30.78 -7.55 -7.80
C ARG A 420 -30.44 -8.19 -9.14
N ILE A 421 -29.65 -9.25 -9.17
CA ILE A 421 -29.29 -9.97 -10.40
C ILE A 421 -30.57 -10.53 -11.07
N GLU A 422 -31.47 -11.11 -10.30
CA GLU A 422 -32.73 -11.67 -10.79
C GLU A 422 -33.67 -10.57 -11.31
N ALA A 423 -33.78 -9.45 -10.60
CA ALA A 423 -34.55 -8.28 -11.07
C ALA A 423 -33.98 -7.74 -12.38
N CYS A 424 -32.66 -7.49 -12.46
CA CYS A 424 -32.03 -7.03 -13.70
C CYS A 424 -32.18 -8.03 -14.86
N THR A 425 -32.25 -9.34 -14.58
CA THR A 425 -32.50 -10.36 -15.59
C THR A 425 -33.91 -10.20 -16.15
N ALA A 426 -34.90 -9.97 -15.29
CA ALA A 426 -36.31 -9.73 -15.70
C ALA A 426 -36.43 -8.40 -16.47
N ASP A 427 -35.81 -7.32 -15.99
CA ASP A 427 -35.81 -5.99 -16.63
C ASP A 427 -35.19 -6.03 -18.04
N ALA A 428 -34.17 -6.89 -18.24
CA ALA A 428 -33.59 -7.15 -19.55
C ALA A 428 -34.44 -8.06 -20.45
N GLY A 429 -35.65 -8.45 -20.02
CA GLY A 429 -36.51 -9.36 -20.75
C GLY A 429 -35.99 -10.80 -20.86
N CYS A 430 -35.14 -11.21 -19.93
CA CYS A 430 -34.52 -12.52 -19.90
C CYS A 430 -35.12 -13.42 -18.85
N SER A 431 -35.15 -14.73 -19.12
CA SER A 431 -35.53 -15.72 -18.12
C SER A 431 -34.33 -16.20 -17.31
N LEU A 432 -34.53 -16.62 -16.07
CA LEU A 432 -33.52 -17.25 -15.24
C LEU A 432 -32.92 -18.51 -15.88
N VAL A 433 -33.69 -19.21 -16.73
CA VAL A 433 -33.17 -20.37 -17.49
C VAL A 433 -32.08 -19.94 -18.47
N LYS A 434 -32.24 -18.79 -19.16
CA LYS A 434 -31.21 -18.23 -20.02
C LYS A 434 -29.98 -17.84 -19.22
N LEU A 435 -30.14 -17.19 -18.06
CA LEU A 435 -29.03 -16.82 -17.17
C LEU A 435 -28.23 -18.07 -16.74
N LEU A 436 -28.95 -19.16 -16.38
CA LEU A 436 -28.29 -20.42 -16.02
C LEU A 436 -27.60 -21.09 -17.22
N ALA A 437 -28.17 -21.01 -18.41
CA ALA A 437 -27.52 -21.49 -19.64
C ALA A 437 -26.22 -20.71 -19.93
N TRP A 438 -26.26 -19.38 -19.82
CA TRP A 438 -25.04 -18.55 -19.95
C TRP A 438 -23.99 -18.88 -18.90
N SER A 439 -24.42 -19.12 -17.64
CA SER A 439 -23.51 -19.53 -16.58
C SER A 439 -22.84 -20.87 -16.89
N SER A 440 -23.58 -21.85 -17.39
CA SER A 440 -23.04 -23.15 -17.80
C SER A 440 -22.03 -23.02 -18.95
N HIS A 441 -22.32 -22.18 -19.94
CA HIS A 441 -21.42 -21.89 -21.04
C HIS A 441 -20.10 -21.29 -20.56
N LEU A 442 -20.14 -20.31 -19.64
CA LEU A 442 -18.95 -19.69 -19.07
C LEU A 442 -18.19 -20.60 -18.08
N ALA A 443 -18.87 -21.56 -17.46
CA ALA A 443 -18.23 -22.52 -16.57
C ALA A 443 -17.40 -23.58 -17.33
N ASN A 444 -17.89 -23.97 -18.51
CA ASN A 444 -17.26 -24.97 -19.38
C ASN A 444 -17.11 -24.37 -20.79
N PRO A 445 -16.12 -23.49 -21.01
CA PRO A 445 -15.88 -23.00 -22.35
C PRO A 445 -15.47 -24.22 -23.21
N GLU A 446 -16.38 -24.69 -24.06
CA GLU A 446 -16.06 -25.69 -25.07
C GLU A 446 -14.90 -25.14 -25.90
N LEU A 447 -13.86 -25.95 -26.05
CA LEU A 447 -12.83 -25.71 -27.06
C LEU A 447 -13.55 -25.47 -28.39
N PRO A 448 -13.20 -24.44 -29.17
CA PRO A 448 -13.82 -24.20 -30.47
C PRO A 448 -13.81 -25.50 -31.24
N CYS A 449 -14.98 -26.03 -31.60
CA CYS A 449 -15.08 -27.17 -32.50
C CYS A 449 -14.30 -26.87 -33.76
N GLU A 450 -13.21 -27.57 -33.97
CA GLU A 450 -12.47 -27.63 -35.25
C GLU A 450 -13.31 -28.40 -36.29
N ASP A 451 -14.50 -27.87 -36.61
CA ASP A 451 -15.32 -28.40 -37.70
C ASP A 451 -15.87 -27.26 -38.56
N SER A 452 -15.00 -26.71 -39.38
CA SER A 452 -15.29 -26.26 -40.73
C SER A 452 -13.98 -25.95 -41.43
N LYS A 453 -13.43 -26.93 -42.11
CA LYS A 453 -12.46 -26.74 -43.19
C LYS A 453 -13.16 -25.95 -44.32
N PRO A 454 -12.74 -24.75 -44.68
CA PRO A 454 -12.79 -24.30 -46.06
C PRO A 454 -11.47 -24.73 -46.70
N SER A 455 -11.61 -25.51 -47.74
CA SER A 455 -10.55 -25.91 -48.64
C SER A 455 -9.74 -24.72 -49.16
N SER A 456 -8.41 -24.95 -49.10
CA SER A 456 -7.37 -24.54 -50.04
C SER A 456 -7.19 -23.11 -50.47
N ALA A 457 -5.94 -22.75 -50.33
CA ALA A 457 -5.15 -21.78 -51.11
C ALA A 457 -5.14 -20.30 -50.67
N HIS A 458 -3.94 -19.90 -50.25
CA HIS A 458 -3.43 -18.53 -49.98
C HIS A 458 -3.36 -18.08 -48.50
N GLN A 459 -2.66 -18.82 -47.64
CA GLN A 459 -2.26 -18.29 -46.32
C GLN A 459 -0.82 -18.64 -45.89
N THR A 460 0.09 -18.86 -46.80
CA THR A 460 1.50 -19.16 -46.49
C THR A 460 2.40 -17.94 -46.42
N SER A 461 1.93 -16.75 -46.77
CA SER A 461 2.77 -15.54 -46.82
C SER A 461 2.71 -14.66 -45.57
N GLU A 462 1.59 -14.61 -44.85
CA GLU A 462 1.46 -13.74 -43.65
C GLU A 462 2.04 -14.34 -42.36
N LYS A 463 1.97 -15.65 -42.17
CA LYS A 463 2.58 -16.31 -40.99
C LYS A 463 4.10 -16.26 -40.98
N SER A 464 4.76 -16.19 -42.14
CA SER A 464 6.21 -16.05 -42.20
C SER A 464 6.68 -14.61 -41.90
N LEU A 465 5.86 -13.60 -42.23
CA LEU A 465 6.19 -12.20 -41.98
C LEU A 465 6.03 -11.80 -40.53
N THR A 466 4.99 -12.29 -39.84
CA THR A 466 4.79 -12.06 -38.41
C THR A 466 5.84 -12.76 -37.54
N ARG A 467 6.20 -14.01 -37.85
CA ARG A 467 7.31 -14.69 -37.17
C ARG A 467 8.65 -13.97 -37.34
N SER A 468 8.92 -13.43 -38.52
CA SER A 468 10.13 -12.65 -38.77
C SER A 468 10.17 -11.34 -37.97
N THR A 469 9.02 -10.71 -37.73
CA THR A 469 8.93 -9.47 -36.96
C THR A 469 9.06 -9.74 -35.46
N GLU A 470 8.40 -10.76 -34.95
CA GLU A 470 8.54 -11.21 -33.56
C GLU A 470 9.98 -11.65 -33.26
N GLN A 471 10.60 -12.41 -34.16
CA GLN A 471 12.00 -12.83 -34.00
C GLN A 471 12.95 -11.63 -33.96
N LYS A 472 12.74 -10.61 -34.80
CA LYS A 472 13.53 -9.37 -34.78
C LYS A 472 13.36 -8.59 -33.48
N ILE A 473 12.15 -8.58 -32.90
CA ILE A 473 11.88 -7.94 -31.59
C ILE A 473 12.59 -8.71 -30.48
N ILE A 474 12.55 -10.05 -30.50
CA ILE A 474 13.24 -10.91 -29.54
C ILE A 474 14.76 -10.72 -29.64
N ASP A 475 15.31 -10.70 -30.86
CA ASP A 475 16.73 -10.50 -31.10
C ASP A 475 17.19 -9.10 -30.66
N HIS A 476 16.37 -8.07 -30.90
CA HIS A 476 16.63 -6.71 -30.42
C HIS A 476 16.61 -6.64 -28.90
N GLN A 477 15.61 -7.25 -28.24
CA GLN A 477 15.53 -7.30 -26.77
C GLN A 477 16.73 -8.07 -26.19
N ALA A 478 17.14 -9.18 -26.81
CA ALA A 478 18.32 -9.94 -26.39
C ALA A 478 19.61 -9.09 -26.51
N ALA A 479 19.75 -8.32 -27.57
CA ALA A 479 20.89 -7.41 -27.77
C ALA A 479 20.92 -6.30 -26.69
N VAL A 480 19.77 -5.71 -26.36
CA VAL A 480 19.65 -4.71 -25.30
C VAL A 480 19.99 -5.30 -23.93
N ILE A 481 19.51 -6.49 -23.63
CA ILE A 481 19.82 -7.19 -22.39
C ILE A 481 21.32 -7.50 -22.29
N ASN A 482 21.94 -7.97 -23.35
CA ASN A 482 23.39 -8.25 -23.37
C ASN A 482 24.21 -6.99 -23.17
N HIS A 483 23.82 -5.87 -23.79
CA HIS A 483 24.46 -4.57 -23.57
C HIS A 483 24.34 -4.10 -22.11
N PHE A 484 23.20 -4.33 -21.49
CA PHE A 484 23.00 -4.02 -20.05
C PHE A 484 23.87 -4.89 -19.14
N ILE A 485 23.98 -6.19 -19.44
CA ILE A 485 24.83 -7.13 -18.68
C ILE A 485 26.30 -6.69 -18.74
N GLU A 486 26.78 -6.31 -19.92
CA GLU A 486 28.14 -5.77 -20.10
C GLU A 486 28.36 -4.48 -19.32
N HIS A 487 27.39 -3.57 -19.34
CA HIS A 487 27.48 -2.32 -18.57
C HIS A 487 27.52 -2.56 -17.06
N VAL A 488 26.74 -3.51 -16.55
CA VAL A 488 26.76 -3.90 -15.12
C VAL A 488 28.12 -4.51 -14.76
N LYS A 489 28.68 -5.40 -15.57
CA LYS A 489 30.01 -5.97 -15.34
C LYS A 489 31.10 -4.91 -15.29
N LEU A 490 30.99 -3.87 -16.14
CA LEU A 490 31.93 -2.75 -16.16
C LEU A 490 31.80 -1.88 -14.90
N GLN A 491 30.60 -1.73 -14.36
CA GLN A 491 30.38 -1.02 -13.10
C GLN A 491 30.89 -1.81 -11.89
N ASP A 492 30.69 -3.11 -11.85
CA ASP A 492 31.20 -3.99 -10.80
C ASP A 492 32.75 -3.95 -10.78
N ALA A 493 33.40 -4.06 -11.94
CA ALA A 493 34.85 -3.93 -12.05
C ALA A 493 35.37 -2.55 -11.58
N ARG A 494 34.59 -1.46 -11.80
CA ARG A 494 34.91 -0.13 -11.28
C ARG A 494 34.76 -0.05 -9.76
N MET A 495 33.75 -0.69 -9.19
CA MET A 495 33.56 -0.75 -7.75
C MET A 495 34.67 -1.55 -7.08
N ASP A 496 35.03 -2.72 -7.62
CA ASP A 496 36.16 -3.53 -7.13
C ASP A 496 37.48 -2.76 -7.17
N ALA A 497 37.71 -1.99 -8.25
CA ALA A 497 38.89 -1.15 -8.35
C ALA A 497 38.93 0.03 -7.35
N LEU A 498 37.75 0.56 -6.97
CA LEU A 498 37.64 1.59 -5.94
C LEU A 498 37.84 0.98 -4.54
N GLU A 499 37.30 -0.19 -4.27
CA GLU A 499 37.53 -0.91 -3.02
C GLU A 499 38.97 -1.31 -2.83
N ALA A 500 39.63 -1.78 -3.90
CA ALA A 500 41.08 -2.07 -3.86
C ALA A 500 41.92 -0.82 -3.59
N LYS A 501 41.53 0.35 -4.11
CA LYS A 501 42.18 1.64 -3.79
C LYS A 501 41.92 2.11 -2.35
N MET A 502 40.79 1.82 -1.77
CA MET A 502 40.45 2.17 -0.40
C MET A 502 41.14 1.24 0.62
N ASN A 503 41.34 -0.03 0.24
CA ASN A 503 41.96 -1.05 1.09
C ASN A 503 43.48 -1.23 0.87
N GLY A 504 44.11 -0.41 0.03
CA GLY A 504 45.54 -0.42 -0.19
C GLY A 504 46.36 -0.04 1.07
N PRO A 505 47.55 -0.65 1.28
CA PRO A 505 48.29 -0.48 2.52
C PRO A 505 48.69 0.99 2.72
N ARG A 506 48.23 1.58 3.82
CA ARG A 506 48.72 2.86 4.30
C ARG A 506 50.23 2.74 4.60
N GLN A 507 51.08 3.25 3.73
CA GLN A 507 52.50 3.46 4.04
C GLN A 507 52.62 4.47 5.17
N GLY A 508 52.84 3.96 6.36
CA GLY A 508 53.18 4.74 7.54
C GLY A 508 54.67 5.09 7.54
N THR A 509 54.96 6.34 7.28
CA THR A 509 56.24 6.92 7.67
C THR A 509 56.13 7.42 9.10
N HIS A 510 56.71 6.70 10.05
CA HIS A 510 57.41 7.32 11.17
C HIS A 510 58.33 6.30 11.87
N LYS A 511 59.64 6.43 11.57
CA LYS A 511 60.72 5.93 12.43
C LYS A 511 60.64 6.66 13.77
N ARG A 512 60.62 5.91 14.88
CA ARG A 512 61.18 6.36 16.15
C ARG A 512 61.78 5.18 16.91
N GLN A 513 62.94 5.47 17.42
CA GLN A 513 63.96 4.63 17.99
C GLN A 513 63.56 3.79 19.21
N LYS A 514 64.29 2.68 19.32
CA LYS A 514 64.45 1.79 20.47
C LYS A 514 64.75 2.53 21.77
N SER A 515 64.20 2.06 22.86
CA SER A 515 64.93 1.90 24.12
C SER A 515 64.42 0.62 24.79
N GLU A 516 65.40 -0.22 25.05
CA GLU A 516 65.30 -1.45 25.84
C GLU A 516 64.98 -1.11 27.31
N THR A 517 64.20 -1.95 27.99
CA THR A 517 64.62 -2.59 29.25
C THR A 517 63.49 -3.49 29.79
N SER A 518 63.90 -4.72 29.99
CA SER A 518 63.83 -5.58 31.19
C SER A 518 62.49 -6.18 31.60
N GLN A 519 62.43 -7.46 31.39
CA GLN A 519 61.97 -8.58 32.24
C GLN A 519 61.29 -8.22 33.57
N CYS A 520 60.15 -8.85 33.81
CA CYS A 520 59.98 -9.79 34.93
C CYS A 520 58.73 -10.64 34.82
N ASP A 521 58.95 -11.92 35.02
CA ASP A 521 58.01 -13.03 35.26
C ASP A 521 56.97 -12.75 36.36
N VAL A 522 55.87 -13.45 36.34
CA VAL A 522 55.46 -14.47 37.32
C VAL A 522 53.95 -14.77 37.28
N ARG A 523 53.61 -16.01 36.84
CA ARG A 523 52.69 -17.00 37.42
C ARG A 523 51.20 -16.67 37.76
N GLN A 524 50.36 -17.44 37.09
CA GLN A 524 49.36 -18.41 37.58
C GLN A 524 48.58 -18.14 38.91
N ALA A 525 47.28 -18.22 38.81
CA ALA A 525 46.38 -19.16 39.53
C ALA A 525 44.93 -18.81 39.24
N LYS A 526 44.19 -19.69 38.62
CA LYS A 526 43.23 -20.68 39.11
C LYS A 526 42.09 -20.17 40.01
N LYS A 527 40.88 -20.43 39.51
CA LYS A 527 39.64 -20.90 40.23
C LYS A 527 38.94 -19.91 41.18
N LYS A 528 37.75 -19.46 40.81
CA LYS A 528 36.48 -20.08 41.18
C LYS A 528 35.38 -19.48 40.31
#